data_eb4f868794c4ccfea648815a6526b71f
#
_entry.id   eb4f868794c4ccfea648815a6526b71f
#
_cell.length_a   1.000
_cell.length_b   1.000
_cell.length_c   1.000
_cell.angle_alpha   90.00
_cell.angle_beta   90.00
_cell.angle_gamma   90.00
#
_symmetry.space_group_name_H-M   'P 1'
#
loop_
_entity.id
_entity.type
_entity.pdbx_description
1 polymer ?
#
loop_
_entity_poly.entity_id
_entity_poly.type
_entity_poly.pdbx_seq_one_letter_code
_entity_poly.pdbx_strand_id
1 'polypeptide(L)'
;MSDDQVTLPRQDLAQMEHMLEHLEEAALDAQRLLAAEDRGWASLSGMDGKVIDRDAVLEVAKVARVMAIADPLIKRGVDLRVAYLGSPSVTAASDVDEQDVNAVVQAFWDDPENTETFTSVQACAERERARNTDGNTFHALVTDPRTGRVRVRVIPPEQIVDIVTDPEDAATPWLYKRTYTSTAITQDRLGATATSSRTVTVYYPDVDFRPATRARTIDGIDVQWDKPVKHTAVNRTSGSRWGAPDVIAALPWARGYKDFLEDWAKLHKSLATVAFRATAKTGRGAAQTRERFAAVPADGSGVGQVAVTPEGSTFEAVSKSGATIDAGSSKPLAGMVAAALDVPVTMLLADPGSTGARAVAETLDRPLELERLLRREVDSDLIRSVLGHVIREAVRAPGGALKGTILRDPGTQREVIDLAGDQQHDISIDWPSLDKVDVKTVMESLEIAEGLDVVDPLTIARLVMVAIGVSDVDAELELLKDEDGVFVPPSSVIAGRVQNPGYDGAGRDQD
;
A
#
# COMPACT_ATOMS: atom_id res chain seq x y z
N MET A 1 -76.89 -13.68 -17.44
CA MET A 1 -75.79 -13.37 -16.54
C MET A 1 -75.09 -12.20 -17.22
N SER A 2 -75.34 -10.98 -16.73
CA SER A 2 -74.84 -9.72 -17.27
C SER A 2 -73.45 -9.48 -16.77
N ASP A 3 -72.56 -9.24 -17.71
CA ASP A 3 -71.20 -8.78 -17.47
C ASP A 3 -71.26 -7.33 -16.98
N ASP A 4 -71.17 -7.10 -15.66
CA ASP A 4 -70.94 -5.81 -15.06
C ASP A 4 -69.45 -5.45 -15.22
N GLN A 5 -69.13 -4.79 -16.34
CA GLN A 5 -67.86 -4.07 -16.49
C GLN A 5 -67.90 -2.86 -15.57
N VAL A 6 -67.19 -2.95 -14.46
CA VAL A 6 -66.92 -1.81 -13.56
C VAL A 6 -66.00 -0.83 -14.32
N THR A 7 -66.59 0.16 -14.97
CA THR A 7 -65.87 1.29 -15.55
C THR A 7 -65.49 2.27 -14.44
N LEU A 8 -64.23 2.31 -14.05
CA LEU A 8 -63.71 3.30 -13.12
C LEU A 8 -63.86 4.72 -13.69
N PRO A 9 -64.18 5.72 -12.88
CA PRO A 9 -64.23 7.12 -13.30
C PRO A 9 -62.90 7.58 -13.93
N ARG A 10 -62.97 8.37 -14.99
CA ARG A 10 -61.76 8.86 -15.69
C ARG A 10 -60.76 9.62 -14.78
N GLN A 11 -61.22 10.19 -13.69
CA GLN A 11 -60.37 10.86 -12.70
C GLN A 11 -59.56 9.85 -11.88
N ASP A 12 -60.11 8.70 -11.53
CA ASP A 12 -59.43 7.65 -10.78
C ASP A 12 -58.35 6.95 -11.66
N LEU A 13 -58.62 6.82 -12.97
CA LEU A 13 -57.65 6.30 -13.93
C LEU A 13 -56.46 7.24 -14.09
N ALA A 14 -56.68 8.56 -14.21
CA ALA A 14 -55.60 9.54 -14.29
C ALA A 14 -54.79 9.63 -13.01
N GLN A 15 -55.38 9.43 -11.83
CA GLN A 15 -54.65 9.35 -10.55
C GLN A 15 -53.83 8.04 -10.43
N MET A 16 -54.38 6.93 -10.93
CA MET A 16 -53.64 5.67 -10.96
C MET A 16 -52.46 5.72 -11.94
N GLU A 17 -52.66 6.32 -13.12
CA GLU A 17 -51.56 6.51 -14.07
C GLU A 17 -50.45 7.37 -13.47
N HIS A 18 -50.77 8.48 -12.82
CA HIS A 18 -49.81 9.36 -12.17
C HIS A 18 -49.08 8.64 -10.99
N MET A 19 -49.81 7.80 -10.25
CA MET A 19 -49.20 7.03 -9.17
C MET A 19 -48.31 5.90 -9.68
N LEU A 20 -48.63 5.28 -10.81
CA LEU A 20 -47.80 4.29 -11.48
C LEU A 20 -46.53 4.96 -12.04
N GLU A 21 -46.59 6.13 -12.65
CA GLU A 21 -45.45 6.92 -13.12
C GLU A 21 -44.50 7.24 -11.95
N HIS A 22 -45.04 7.70 -10.81
CA HIS A 22 -44.20 7.97 -9.62
C HIS A 22 -43.58 6.71 -9.01
N LEU A 23 -44.29 5.56 -9.05
CA LEU A 23 -43.75 4.29 -8.59
C LEU A 23 -42.65 3.76 -9.54
N GLU A 24 -42.81 3.96 -10.85
CA GLU A 24 -41.78 3.60 -11.81
C GLU A 24 -40.54 4.49 -11.68
N GLU A 25 -40.69 5.80 -11.48
CA GLU A 25 -39.57 6.70 -11.21
C GLU A 25 -38.86 6.32 -9.89
N ALA A 26 -39.61 6.07 -8.83
CA ALA A 26 -39.04 5.65 -7.55
C ALA A 26 -38.34 4.28 -7.64
N ALA A 27 -38.86 3.35 -8.43
CA ALA A 27 -38.23 2.05 -8.68
C ALA A 27 -36.95 2.18 -9.51
N LEU A 28 -36.95 3.07 -10.52
CA LEU A 28 -35.78 3.38 -11.33
C LEU A 28 -34.68 4.07 -10.50
N ASP A 29 -35.04 4.98 -9.60
CA ASP A 29 -34.09 5.65 -8.72
C ASP A 29 -33.58 4.69 -7.64
N ALA A 30 -34.40 3.80 -7.10
CA ALA A 30 -33.97 2.73 -6.21
C ALA A 30 -33.03 1.75 -6.91
N GLN A 31 -33.29 1.39 -8.19
CA GLN A 31 -32.37 0.57 -8.99
C GLN A 31 -31.07 1.29 -9.28
N ARG A 32 -31.09 2.60 -9.55
CA ARG A 32 -29.89 3.41 -9.74
C ARG A 32 -29.06 3.52 -8.46
N LEU A 33 -29.70 3.65 -7.30
CA LEU A 33 -29.04 3.65 -5.99
C LEU A 33 -28.42 2.29 -5.68
N LEU A 34 -29.16 1.19 -5.87
CA LEU A 34 -28.66 -0.18 -5.76
C LEU A 34 -27.49 -0.43 -6.72
N ALA A 35 -27.61 -0.03 -7.99
CA ALA A 35 -26.52 -0.16 -8.96
C ALA A 35 -25.32 0.74 -8.64
N ALA A 36 -25.50 1.82 -7.86
CA ALA A 36 -24.41 2.64 -7.37
C ALA A 36 -23.73 2.02 -6.14
N GLU A 37 -24.50 1.36 -5.26
CA GLU A 37 -23.96 0.57 -4.14
C GLU A 37 -23.24 -0.69 -4.61
N ASP A 38 -23.81 -1.39 -5.61
CA ASP A 38 -23.23 -2.62 -6.17
C ASP A 38 -22.03 -2.39 -7.10
N ARG A 39 -21.77 -1.17 -7.54
CA ARG A 39 -20.64 -0.88 -8.45
C ARG A 39 -19.27 -1.31 -7.92
N GLY A 40 -19.10 -1.36 -6.60
CA GLY A 40 -17.88 -1.87 -5.98
C GLY A 40 -17.76 -3.41 -6.05
N TRP A 41 -18.87 -4.14 -6.07
CA TRP A 41 -18.91 -5.60 -6.04
C TRP A 41 -19.11 -6.21 -7.43
N ALA A 42 -20.00 -5.65 -8.22
CA ALA A 42 -20.33 -6.15 -9.57
C ALA A 42 -19.20 -5.93 -10.58
N SER A 43 -18.32 -4.95 -10.35
CA SER A 43 -17.24 -4.63 -11.29
C SER A 43 -16.00 -5.51 -11.18
N LEU A 44 -15.83 -6.28 -10.11
CA LEU A 44 -14.70 -7.21 -9.96
C LEU A 44 -14.94 -8.57 -10.60
N SER A 45 -16.18 -9.04 -10.62
CA SER A 45 -16.55 -10.28 -11.28
C SER A 45 -16.95 -9.96 -12.71
N GLY A 46 -16.24 -10.51 -13.70
CA GLY A 46 -16.73 -10.56 -15.07
C GLY A 46 -18.15 -11.15 -15.11
N MET A 47 -18.84 -11.07 -16.25
CA MET A 47 -20.23 -11.52 -16.41
C MET A 47 -20.53 -12.94 -15.86
N ASP A 48 -19.51 -13.78 -15.68
CA ASP A 48 -19.61 -15.15 -15.13
C ASP A 48 -19.35 -15.27 -13.62
N GLY A 49 -19.02 -14.21 -12.91
CA GLY A 49 -18.84 -14.19 -11.43
C GLY A 49 -17.69 -15.07 -10.89
N LYS A 50 -16.84 -15.63 -11.75
CA LYS A 50 -15.87 -16.65 -11.34
C LYS A 50 -14.41 -16.19 -11.31
N VAL A 51 -14.06 -15.14 -12.03
CA VAL A 51 -12.67 -14.67 -12.18
C VAL A 51 -12.63 -13.15 -12.10
N ILE A 52 -11.65 -12.63 -11.35
CA ILE A 52 -11.37 -11.19 -11.31
C ILE A 52 -10.87 -10.77 -12.70
N ASP A 53 -11.64 -9.92 -13.39
CA ASP A 53 -11.31 -9.42 -14.71
C ASP A 53 -10.34 -8.25 -14.65
N ARG A 54 -9.41 -8.19 -15.62
CA ARG A 54 -8.41 -7.13 -15.75
C ARG A 54 -9.04 -5.73 -15.80
N ASP A 55 -10.03 -5.55 -16.66
CA ASP A 55 -10.60 -4.23 -16.92
C ASP A 55 -11.38 -3.74 -15.71
N ALA A 56 -12.07 -4.63 -15.01
CA ALA A 56 -12.71 -4.35 -13.74
C ALA A 56 -11.70 -3.93 -12.66
N VAL A 57 -10.58 -4.65 -12.52
CA VAL A 57 -9.50 -4.27 -11.58
C VAL A 57 -8.95 -2.89 -11.90
N LEU A 58 -8.71 -2.57 -13.16
CA LEU A 58 -8.17 -1.27 -13.56
C LEU A 58 -9.17 -0.12 -13.31
N GLU A 59 -10.47 -0.34 -13.50
CA GLU A 59 -11.49 0.67 -13.17
C GLU A 59 -11.54 0.93 -11.65
N VAL A 60 -11.49 -0.12 -10.85
CA VAL A 60 -11.41 0.03 -9.38
C VAL A 60 -10.12 0.73 -8.96
N ALA A 61 -8.98 0.38 -9.56
CA ALA A 61 -7.69 1.00 -9.27
C ALA A 61 -7.69 2.51 -9.52
N LYS A 62 -8.35 2.99 -10.59
CA LYS A 62 -8.51 4.43 -10.84
C LYS A 62 -9.21 5.15 -9.69
N VAL A 63 -10.30 4.57 -9.19
CA VAL A 63 -11.03 5.12 -8.04
C VAL A 63 -10.19 5.04 -6.77
N ALA A 64 -9.55 3.90 -6.52
CA ALA A 64 -8.71 3.67 -5.36
C ALA A 64 -7.55 4.67 -5.26
N ARG A 65 -6.86 4.95 -6.36
CA ARG A 65 -5.77 5.94 -6.42
C ARG A 65 -6.26 7.35 -6.05
N VAL A 66 -7.42 7.75 -6.57
CA VAL A 66 -8.01 9.06 -6.23
C VAL A 66 -8.41 9.10 -4.75
N MET A 67 -9.07 8.08 -4.25
CA MET A 67 -9.51 8.00 -2.85
C MET A 67 -8.33 7.95 -1.87
N ALA A 68 -7.24 7.26 -2.21
CA ALA A 68 -6.02 7.22 -1.40
C ALA A 68 -5.33 8.59 -1.24
N ILE A 69 -5.70 9.58 -2.07
CA ILE A 69 -5.19 10.96 -1.99
C ILE A 69 -6.26 11.89 -1.39
N ALA A 70 -7.50 11.74 -1.81
CA ALA A 70 -8.58 12.70 -1.55
C ALA A 70 -9.43 12.38 -0.31
N ASP A 71 -9.59 11.11 0.03
CA ASP A 71 -10.35 10.69 1.21
C ASP A 71 -9.46 10.60 2.46
N PRO A 72 -9.78 11.31 3.56
CA PRO A 72 -8.92 11.35 4.73
C PRO A 72 -8.71 9.98 5.41
N LEU A 73 -9.74 9.13 5.46
CA LEU A 73 -9.66 7.82 6.10
C LEU A 73 -8.84 6.84 5.27
N ILE A 74 -9.12 6.75 3.96
CA ILE A 74 -8.36 5.88 3.05
C ILE A 74 -6.89 6.32 3.00
N LYS A 75 -6.65 7.63 2.83
CA LYS A 75 -5.29 8.18 2.83
C LYS A 75 -4.53 7.80 4.08
N ARG A 76 -5.13 8.06 5.27
CA ARG A 76 -4.47 7.76 6.54
C ARG A 76 -4.23 6.26 6.73
N GLY A 77 -5.20 5.41 6.38
CA GLY A 77 -5.06 3.97 6.47
C GLY A 77 -3.92 3.44 5.59
N VAL A 78 -3.84 3.89 4.34
CA VAL A 78 -2.74 3.54 3.42
C VAL A 78 -1.40 4.06 3.93
N ASP A 79 -1.33 5.31 4.42
CA ASP A 79 -0.09 5.89 4.95
C ASP A 79 0.41 5.12 6.19
N LEU A 80 -0.48 4.68 7.09
CA LEU A 80 -0.14 3.82 8.22
C LEU A 80 0.41 2.46 7.76
N ARG A 81 -0.26 1.79 6.84
CA ARG A 81 0.19 0.50 6.28
C ARG A 81 1.57 0.61 5.66
N VAL A 82 1.82 1.67 4.90
CA VAL A 82 3.15 1.97 4.31
C VAL A 82 4.20 2.21 5.41
N ALA A 83 3.88 3.00 6.42
CA ALA A 83 4.81 3.32 7.50
C ALA A 83 5.23 2.09 8.32
N TYR A 84 4.29 1.18 8.59
CA TYR A 84 4.56 -0.05 9.34
C TYR A 84 5.28 -1.12 8.50
N LEU A 85 5.30 -1.04 7.17
CA LEU A 85 6.08 -1.95 6.34
C LEU A 85 7.58 -1.76 6.59
N GLY A 86 8.05 -0.53 6.51
CA GLY A 86 9.48 -0.19 6.61
C GLY A 86 10.23 -0.46 5.31
N SER A 87 11.55 -0.47 5.41
CA SER A 87 12.47 -0.80 4.30
C SER A 87 13.48 -1.84 4.79
N PRO A 88 13.69 -2.94 4.06
CA PRO A 88 14.62 -3.98 4.47
C PRO A 88 16.07 -3.61 4.15
N SER A 89 17.00 -4.22 4.87
CA SER A 89 18.39 -4.40 4.48
C SER A 89 18.59 -5.81 3.96
N VAL A 90 19.56 -5.99 3.07
CA VAL A 90 19.81 -7.27 2.41
C VAL A 90 21.29 -7.62 2.51
N THR A 91 21.57 -8.86 2.87
CA THR A 91 22.91 -9.44 2.85
C THR A 91 22.87 -10.80 2.17
N ALA A 92 23.97 -11.21 1.56
CA ALA A 92 24.12 -12.55 1.01
C ALA A 92 25.30 -13.24 1.68
N ALA A 93 25.19 -14.54 1.87
CA ALA A 93 26.32 -15.35 2.35
C ALA A 93 27.47 -15.31 1.32
N SER A 94 28.70 -15.17 1.79
CA SER A 94 29.91 -15.19 0.97
C SER A 94 31.01 -15.90 1.77
N ASP A 95 31.29 -17.14 1.41
CA ASP A 95 32.19 -17.99 2.19
C ASP A 95 33.62 -18.04 1.64
N VAL A 96 33.91 -17.42 0.45
CA VAL A 96 35.23 -17.58 -0.21
C VAL A 96 35.72 -16.26 -0.81
N ASP A 97 36.97 -15.94 -0.55
CA ASP A 97 37.69 -14.73 -0.99
C ASP A 97 37.73 -14.47 -2.51
N GLU A 98 37.49 -15.50 -3.34
CA GLU A 98 37.57 -15.36 -4.80
C GLU A 98 36.22 -15.06 -5.47
N GLN A 99 35.09 -15.24 -4.81
CA GLN A 99 33.75 -15.01 -5.37
C GLN A 99 32.83 -14.43 -4.31
N ASP A 100 32.76 -13.12 -4.25
CA ASP A 100 31.92 -12.41 -3.29
C ASP A 100 30.51 -12.19 -3.83
N VAL A 101 29.59 -13.10 -3.46
CA VAL A 101 28.16 -13.00 -3.81
C VAL A 101 27.55 -11.77 -3.15
N ASN A 102 27.96 -11.45 -1.91
CA ASN A 102 27.46 -10.26 -1.23
C ASN A 102 27.84 -8.98 -1.95
N ALA A 103 29.08 -8.87 -2.46
CA ALA A 103 29.49 -7.72 -3.24
C ALA A 103 28.62 -7.50 -4.49
N VAL A 104 28.18 -8.59 -5.15
CA VAL A 104 27.26 -8.49 -6.30
C VAL A 104 25.87 -8.03 -5.86
N VAL A 105 25.38 -8.53 -4.73
CA VAL A 105 24.08 -8.13 -4.17
C VAL A 105 24.13 -6.66 -3.73
N GLN A 106 25.17 -6.23 -3.03
CA GLN A 106 25.32 -4.83 -2.61
C GLN A 106 25.51 -3.89 -3.81
N ALA A 107 26.29 -4.29 -4.82
CA ALA A 107 26.43 -3.50 -6.05
C ALA A 107 25.11 -3.28 -6.80
N PHE A 108 24.19 -4.25 -6.73
CA PHE A 108 22.83 -4.07 -7.25
C PHE A 108 21.98 -3.20 -6.32
N TRP A 109 22.09 -3.41 -5.00
CA TRP A 109 21.27 -2.74 -3.99
C TRP A 109 21.56 -1.23 -3.92
N ASP A 110 22.83 -0.86 -4.04
CA ASP A 110 23.32 0.53 -3.95
C ASP A 110 23.40 1.22 -5.32
N ASP A 111 23.08 0.51 -6.42
CA ASP A 111 23.05 1.13 -7.75
C ASP A 111 22.05 2.29 -7.79
N PRO A 112 22.47 3.52 -8.17
CA PRO A 112 21.60 4.69 -8.15
C PRO A 112 20.29 4.51 -8.92
N GLU A 113 20.32 3.81 -10.07
CA GLU A 113 19.12 3.56 -10.88
C GLU A 113 18.16 2.58 -10.18
N ASN A 114 18.69 1.61 -9.43
CA ASN A 114 17.89 0.67 -8.64
C ASN A 114 17.41 1.30 -7.33
N THR A 115 18.22 2.16 -6.72
CA THR A 115 17.84 2.93 -5.53
C THR A 115 16.63 3.81 -5.83
N GLU A 116 16.62 4.50 -6.96
CA GLU A 116 15.49 5.33 -7.37
C GLU A 116 14.20 4.52 -7.58
N THR A 117 14.30 3.31 -8.13
CA THR A 117 13.10 2.57 -8.60
C THR A 117 12.69 1.38 -7.74
N PHE A 118 13.58 0.88 -6.85
CA PHE A 118 13.33 -0.39 -6.16
C PHE A 118 13.80 -0.46 -4.71
N THR A 119 15.02 -0.02 -4.37
CA THR A 119 15.63 -0.28 -3.06
C THR A 119 15.45 0.81 -2.03
N SER A 120 15.24 2.09 -2.43
CA SER A 120 15.05 3.18 -1.48
C SER A 120 13.77 3.05 -0.65
N VAL A 121 13.76 3.71 0.50
CA VAL A 121 12.57 3.83 1.35
C VAL A 121 11.37 4.37 0.57
N GLN A 122 11.60 5.35 -0.30
CA GLN A 122 10.55 5.92 -1.15
C GLN A 122 10.03 4.89 -2.16
N ALA A 123 10.90 4.15 -2.84
CA ALA A 123 10.50 3.12 -3.79
C ALA A 123 9.72 1.98 -3.09
N CYS A 124 10.13 1.59 -1.88
CA CYS A 124 9.38 0.63 -1.06
C CYS A 124 7.98 1.16 -0.70
N ALA A 125 7.90 2.44 -0.30
CA ALA A 125 6.63 3.09 0.03
C ALA A 125 5.70 3.21 -1.19
N GLU A 126 6.23 3.56 -2.36
CA GLU A 126 5.47 3.64 -3.61
C GLU A 126 4.97 2.26 -4.06
N ARG A 127 5.80 1.23 -3.93
CA ARG A 127 5.43 -0.16 -4.22
C ARG A 127 4.30 -0.65 -3.32
N GLU A 128 4.37 -0.36 -2.02
CA GLU A 128 3.29 -0.72 -1.09
C GLU A 128 2.01 0.08 -1.37
N ARG A 129 2.11 1.38 -1.69
CA ARG A 129 0.95 2.16 -2.14
C ARG A 129 0.30 1.56 -3.38
N ALA A 130 1.10 1.16 -4.37
CA ALA A 130 0.59 0.53 -5.58
C ALA A 130 -0.13 -0.79 -5.27
N ARG A 131 0.35 -1.60 -4.32
CA ARG A 131 -0.39 -2.80 -3.87
C ARG A 131 -1.73 -2.46 -3.25
N ASN A 132 -1.76 -1.43 -2.39
CA ASN A 132 -3.00 -0.98 -1.76
C ASN A 132 -4.02 -0.45 -2.79
N THR A 133 -3.57 0.27 -3.84
CA THR A 133 -4.46 0.95 -4.80
C THR A 133 -4.70 0.20 -6.10
N ASP A 134 -3.73 -0.57 -6.57
CA ASP A 134 -3.77 -1.23 -7.87
C ASP A 134 -3.93 -2.75 -7.75
N GLY A 135 -3.53 -3.31 -6.60
CA GLY A 135 -3.56 -4.75 -6.37
C GLY A 135 -2.49 -5.54 -7.13
N ASN A 136 -1.79 -4.91 -8.07
CA ASN A 136 -0.81 -5.54 -8.96
C ASN A 136 0.41 -4.66 -9.14
N THR A 137 1.60 -5.24 -9.05
CA THR A 137 2.86 -4.55 -9.36
C THR A 137 3.70 -5.39 -10.31
N PHE A 138 4.29 -4.76 -11.33
CA PHE A 138 5.11 -5.41 -12.35
C PHE A 138 6.49 -4.78 -12.39
N HIS A 139 7.51 -5.59 -12.14
CA HIS A 139 8.91 -5.15 -12.13
C HIS A 139 9.66 -5.83 -13.27
N ALA A 140 10.08 -5.06 -14.27
CA ALA A 140 10.90 -5.54 -15.37
C ALA A 140 12.38 -5.47 -14.98
N LEU A 141 13.09 -6.57 -15.13
CA LEU A 141 14.50 -6.72 -14.81
C LEU A 141 15.32 -6.57 -16.10
N VAL A 142 15.73 -5.36 -16.41
CA VAL A 142 16.50 -5.05 -17.62
C VAL A 142 17.95 -5.45 -17.41
N THR A 143 18.37 -6.50 -18.10
CA THR A 143 19.70 -7.08 -17.94
C THR A 143 20.62 -6.63 -19.08
N ASP A 144 21.84 -6.19 -18.74
CA ASP A 144 22.91 -6.03 -19.72
C ASP A 144 23.54 -7.41 -19.99
N PRO A 145 23.42 -7.97 -21.20
CA PRO A 145 23.91 -9.31 -21.49
C PRO A 145 25.44 -9.44 -21.46
N ARG A 146 26.17 -8.35 -21.43
CA ARG A 146 27.65 -8.34 -21.42
C ARG A 146 28.23 -8.39 -20.01
N THR A 147 27.64 -7.61 -19.10
CA THR A 147 28.14 -7.43 -17.74
C THR A 147 27.31 -8.17 -16.69
N GLY A 148 26.07 -8.58 -17.03
CA GLY A 148 25.14 -9.15 -16.09
C GLY A 148 24.47 -8.11 -15.15
N ARG A 149 24.77 -6.81 -15.33
CA ARG A 149 24.14 -5.76 -14.53
C ARG A 149 22.64 -5.72 -14.79
N VAL A 150 21.86 -5.77 -13.71
CA VAL A 150 20.39 -5.74 -13.73
C VAL A 150 19.88 -4.41 -13.23
N ARG A 151 18.89 -3.85 -13.93
CA ARG A 151 18.18 -2.64 -13.54
C ARG A 151 16.70 -2.92 -13.46
N VAL A 152 16.08 -2.50 -12.37
CA VAL A 152 14.63 -2.67 -12.17
C VAL A 152 13.88 -1.49 -12.79
N ARG A 153 12.79 -1.79 -13.51
CA ARG A 153 11.86 -0.80 -14.05
C ARG A 153 10.43 -1.18 -13.69
N VAL A 154 9.67 -0.25 -13.18
CA VAL A 154 8.26 -0.46 -12.87
C VAL A 154 7.43 -0.32 -14.14
N ILE A 155 6.56 -1.30 -14.39
CA ILE A 155 5.60 -1.25 -15.50
C ILE A 155 4.22 -0.93 -14.92
N PRO A 156 3.57 0.15 -15.40
CA PRO A 156 2.18 0.43 -15.02
C PRO A 156 1.24 -0.73 -15.39
N PRO A 157 0.34 -1.15 -14.48
CA PRO A 157 -0.59 -2.26 -14.75
C PRO A 157 -1.46 -2.06 -16.00
N GLU A 158 -1.78 -0.81 -16.35
CA GLU A 158 -2.56 -0.47 -17.54
C GLU A 158 -1.89 -0.89 -18.83
N GLN A 159 -0.55 -0.95 -18.86
CA GLN A 159 0.22 -1.34 -20.04
C GLN A 159 0.26 -2.85 -20.25
N ILE A 160 -0.04 -3.66 -19.21
CA ILE A 160 -0.13 -5.10 -19.33
C ILE A 160 -1.52 -5.47 -19.85
N VAL A 161 -1.58 -5.96 -21.05
CA VAL A 161 -2.84 -6.29 -21.75
C VAL A 161 -3.30 -7.70 -21.41
N ASP A 162 -2.35 -8.64 -21.28
CA ASP A 162 -2.65 -10.05 -21.00
C ASP A 162 -1.51 -10.71 -20.23
N ILE A 163 -1.86 -11.73 -19.45
CA ILE A 163 -0.94 -12.61 -18.73
C ILE A 163 -1.16 -14.03 -19.24
N VAL A 164 -0.20 -14.54 -19.99
CA VAL A 164 -0.21 -15.93 -20.48
C VAL A 164 0.34 -16.82 -19.36
N THR A 165 -0.42 -17.82 -18.98
CA THR A 165 -0.07 -18.76 -17.90
C THR A 165 0.17 -20.16 -18.45
N ASP A 166 0.69 -21.03 -17.61
CA ASP A 166 0.76 -22.46 -17.89
C ASP A 166 -0.66 -23.01 -18.16
N PRO A 167 -0.87 -23.77 -19.26
CA PRO A 167 -2.16 -24.41 -19.53
C PRO A 167 -2.61 -25.39 -18.44
N GLU A 168 -1.66 -26.00 -17.73
CA GLU A 168 -1.95 -26.96 -16.65
C GLU A 168 -2.03 -26.29 -15.27
N ASP A 169 -1.44 -25.07 -15.12
CA ASP A 169 -1.46 -24.31 -13.89
C ASP A 169 -1.69 -22.81 -14.14
N ALA A 170 -2.92 -22.35 -14.00
CA ALA A 170 -3.30 -20.96 -14.19
C ALA A 170 -2.60 -20.00 -13.20
N ALA A 171 -2.00 -20.50 -12.12
CA ALA A 171 -1.27 -19.68 -11.14
C ALA A 171 0.16 -19.34 -11.60
N THR A 172 0.73 -20.14 -12.51
CA THR A 172 2.10 -19.96 -13.00
C THR A 172 2.13 -19.12 -14.27
N PRO A 173 2.62 -17.84 -14.20
CA PRO A 173 2.73 -17.00 -15.39
C PRO A 173 3.92 -17.40 -16.25
N TRP A 174 3.74 -17.35 -17.55
CA TRP A 174 4.80 -17.55 -18.54
C TRP A 174 5.22 -16.26 -19.21
N LEU A 175 4.25 -15.46 -19.69
CA LEU A 175 4.52 -14.27 -20.49
C LEU A 175 3.53 -13.16 -20.14
N TYR A 176 4.03 -11.93 -20.17
CA TYR A 176 3.24 -10.70 -20.00
C TYR A 176 3.19 -9.95 -21.33
N LYS A 177 2.01 -9.77 -21.89
CA LYS A 177 1.79 -8.96 -23.08
C LYS A 177 1.68 -7.51 -22.69
N ARG A 178 2.65 -6.71 -23.09
CA ARG A 178 2.67 -5.26 -22.82
C ARG A 178 2.42 -4.46 -24.08
N THR A 179 1.53 -3.47 -24.00
CA THR A 179 1.31 -2.46 -25.04
C THR A 179 1.54 -1.08 -24.45
N TYR A 180 2.43 -0.30 -25.04
CA TYR A 180 2.77 1.04 -24.58
C TYR A 180 3.13 1.96 -25.74
N THR A 181 3.03 3.28 -25.51
CA THR A 181 3.47 4.28 -26.47
C THR A 181 4.94 4.61 -26.26
N SER A 182 5.79 4.32 -27.22
CA SER A 182 7.18 4.73 -27.24
C SER A 182 7.30 6.09 -27.92
N THR A 183 7.85 7.07 -27.21
CA THR A 183 8.11 8.41 -27.73
C THR A 183 9.60 8.56 -27.97
N ALA A 184 9.98 8.83 -29.22
CA ALA A 184 11.35 9.18 -29.60
C ALA A 184 11.43 10.67 -29.84
N ILE A 185 12.42 11.31 -29.21
CA ILE A 185 12.78 12.71 -29.45
C ILE A 185 14.02 12.68 -30.32
N THR A 186 13.88 13.16 -31.56
CA THR A 186 14.99 13.28 -32.51
C THR A 186 15.30 14.74 -32.76
N GLN A 187 16.58 15.09 -32.73
CA GLN A 187 17.05 16.43 -33.09
C GLN A 187 17.72 16.33 -34.45
N ASP A 188 17.29 17.18 -35.38
CA ASP A 188 17.91 17.24 -36.70
C ASP A 188 19.26 17.99 -36.65
N ARG A 189 20.02 17.99 -37.78
CA ARG A 189 21.29 18.66 -37.86
C ARG A 189 21.20 20.20 -37.74
N LEU A 190 20.00 20.77 -37.83
CA LEU A 190 19.70 22.19 -37.72
C LEU A 190 19.20 22.59 -36.34
N GLY A 191 19.15 21.62 -35.39
CA GLY A 191 18.68 21.84 -34.02
C GLY A 191 17.16 21.79 -33.83
N ALA A 192 16.38 21.50 -34.88
CA ALA A 192 14.96 21.35 -34.74
C ALA A 192 14.64 19.99 -34.06
N THR A 193 13.81 20.04 -33.00
CA THR A 193 13.38 18.86 -32.24
C THR A 193 12.07 18.32 -32.81
N ALA A 194 12.07 17.07 -33.23
CA ALA A 194 10.89 16.35 -33.67
C ALA A 194 10.56 15.24 -32.66
N THR A 195 9.28 15.15 -32.30
CA THR A 195 8.77 14.08 -31.43
C THR A 195 7.94 13.11 -32.27
N SER A 196 8.33 11.85 -32.27
CA SER A 196 7.53 10.78 -32.87
C SER A 196 7.07 9.79 -31.81
N SER A 197 5.79 9.42 -31.87
CA SER A 197 5.22 8.41 -30.97
C SER A 197 4.76 7.20 -31.75
N ARG A 198 5.05 6.00 -31.22
CA ARG A 198 4.64 4.73 -31.82
C ARG A 198 4.10 3.81 -30.75
N THR A 199 2.96 3.18 -30.99
CA THR A 199 2.48 2.08 -30.14
C THR A 199 3.31 0.84 -30.39
N VAL A 200 3.83 0.25 -29.32
CA VAL A 200 4.66 -0.96 -29.32
C VAL A 200 3.97 -2.02 -28.49
N THR A 201 3.81 -3.21 -29.06
CA THR A 201 3.33 -4.39 -28.34
C THR A 201 4.45 -5.42 -28.31
N VAL A 202 4.76 -5.95 -27.11
CA VAL A 202 5.83 -6.92 -26.90
C VAL A 202 5.43 -7.92 -25.81
N TYR A 203 6.06 -9.09 -25.81
CA TYR A 203 6.00 -10.03 -24.70
C TYR A 203 7.24 -9.91 -23.82
N TYR A 204 7.03 -9.97 -22.50
CA TYR A 204 8.07 -10.14 -21.51
C TYR A 204 7.91 -11.50 -20.84
N PRO A 205 8.98 -12.31 -20.68
CA PRO A 205 8.89 -13.56 -19.94
C PRO A 205 8.75 -13.28 -18.44
N ASP A 206 8.11 -14.21 -17.71
CA ASP A 206 8.23 -14.23 -16.25
C ASP A 206 9.68 -14.53 -15.84
N VAL A 207 10.09 -14.02 -14.67
CA VAL A 207 11.46 -14.18 -14.14
C VAL A 207 11.82 -15.66 -13.95
N ASP A 208 10.84 -16.50 -13.67
CA ASP A 208 11.01 -17.94 -13.47
C ASP A 208 10.72 -18.76 -14.73
N PHE A 209 10.15 -18.16 -15.78
CA PHE A 209 9.87 -18.85 -17.04
C PHE A 209 11.12 -18.89 -17.94
N ARG A 210 11.72 -20.07 -18.06
CA ARG A 210 12.94 -20.29 -18.84
C ARG A 210 12.80 -21.52 -19.75
N PRO A 211 12.09 -21.42 -20.89
CA PRO A 211 11.91 -22.54 -21.79
C PRO A 211 13.26 -22.95 -22.42
N ALA A 212 13.36 -24.24 -22.82
CA ALA A 212 14.57 -24.76 -23.46
C ALA A 212 14.86 -24.03 -24.79
N THR A 213 13.80 -23.68 -25.53
CA THR A 213 13.90 -22.96 -26.80
C THR A 213 13.22 -21.59 -26.64
N ARG A 214 13.98 -20.55 -26.89
CA ARG A 214 13.50 -19.17 -26.81
C ARG A 214 13.05 -18.69 -28.19
N ALA A 215 11.76 -18.67 -28.43
CA ALA A 215 11.21 -18.10 -29.65
C ALA A 215 11.46 -16.59 -29.70
N ARG A 216 11.86 -16.07 -30.85
CA ARG A 216 12.04 -14.62 -31.04
C ARG A 216 10.70 -13.88 -31.07
N THR A 217 9.70 -14.53 -31.68
CA THR A 217 8.34 -14.00 -31.82
C THR A 217 7.33 -15.04 -31.43
N ILE A 218 6.22 -14.61 -30.82
CA ILE A 218 5.02 -15.44 -30.57
C ILE A 218 3.85 -14.66 -31.16
N ASP A 219 3.06 -15.31 -32.03
CA ASP A 219 1.96 -14.69 -32.78
C ASP A 219 2.35 -13.38 -33.50
N GLY A 220 3.58 -13.33 -34.03
CA GLY A 220 4.12 -12.18 -34.74
C GLY A 220 4.56 -11.02 -33.82
N ILE A 221 4.50 -11.19 -32.49
CA ILE A 221 4.90 -10.19 -31.49
C ILE A 221 6.27 -10.59 -30.92
N ASP A 222 7.20 -9.63 -30.86
CA ASP A 222 8.55 -9.84 -30.35
C ASP A 222 8.54 -10.19 -28.85
N VAL A 223 9.41 -11.12 -28.43
CA VAL A 223 9.65 -11.50 -27.04
C VAL A 223 10.97 -10.91 -26.55
N GLN A 224 10.93 -10.13 -25.50
CA GLN A 224 12.09 -9.46 -24.89
C GLN A 224 12.68 -10.34 -23.77
N TRP A 225 13.50 -11.33 -24.14
CA TRP A 225 14.09 -12.27 -23.16
C TRP A 225 15.10 -11.66 -22.20
N ASP A 226 15.63 -10.50 -22.54
CA ASP A 226 16.55 -9.70 -21.74
C ASP A 226 15.86 -8.83 -20.69
N LYS A 227 14.53 -8.89 -20.63
CA LYS A 227 13.71 -8.07 -19.72
C LYS A 227 12.63 -8.93 -19.05
N PRO A 228 12.99 -9.95 -18.28
CA PRO A 228 11.99 -10.71 -17.55
C PRO A 228 11.26 -9.81 -16.56
N VAL A 229 10.01 -10.17 -16.26
CA VAL A 229 9.13 -9.44 -15.37
C VAL A 229 8.81 -10.29 -14.16
N LYS A 230 8.86 -9.68 -12.97
CA LYS A 230 8.26 -10.26 -11.75
C LYS A 230 6.96 -9.53 -11.47
N HIS A 231 5.87 -10.30 -11.44
CA HIS A 231 4.54 -9.84 -11.06
C HIS A 231 4.26 -10.19 -9.60
N THR A 232 3.78 -9.22 -8.83
CA THR A 232 3.24 -9.44 -7.49
C THR A 232 1.80 -8.97 -7.47
N ALA A 233 0.89 -9.88 -7.11
CA ALA A 233 -0.55 -9.62 -7.00
C ALA A 233 -1.01 -9.85 -5.56
N VAL A 234 -1.83 -8.93 -5.03
CA VAL A 234 -2.47 -9.06 -3.72
C VAL A 234 -3.96 -9.40 -3.87
N ASN A 235 -4.56 -10.01 -2.87
CA ASN A 235 -5.98 -10.41 -2.88
C ASN A 235 -6.37 -11.24 -4.12
N ARG A 236 -5.45 -12.07 -4.60
CA ARG A 236 -5.68 -12.95 -5.74
C ARG A 236 -6.50 -14.17 -5.32
N THR A 237 -7.63 -14.39 -5.97
CA THR A 237 -8.42 -15.60 -5.80
C THR A 237 -7.84 -16.74 -6.64
N SER A 238 -8.11 -17.99 -6.25
CA SER A 238 -7.69 -19.17 -7.02
C SER A 238 -8.21 -19.10 -8.46
N GLY A 239 -7.32 -19.30 -9.43
CA GLY A 239 -7.62 -19.20 -10.85
C GLY A 239 -7.64 -17.78 -11.44
N SER A 240 -7.51 -16.74 -10.61
CA SER A 240 -7.34 -15.38 -11.12
C SER A 240 -5.88 -15.08 -11.46
N ARG A 241 -5.65 -14.39 -12.56
CA ARG A 241 -4.33 -13.87 -12.97
C ARG A 241 -4.04 -12.51 -12.35
N TRP A 242 -5.07 -11.77 -11.98
CA TRP A 242 -5.01 -10.42 -11.45
C TRP A 242 -5.36 -10.39 -9.97
N GLY A 243 -4.70 -9.53 -9.23
CA GLY A 243 -5.04 -9.21 -7.85
C GLY A 243 -5.99 -8.01 -7.76
N ALA A 244 -6.67 -7.88 -6.64
CA ALA A 244 -7.56 -6.75 -6.36
C ALA A 244 -6.88 -5.75 -5.40
N PRO A 245 -7.16 -4.43 -5.52
CA PRO A 245 -6.69 -3.42 -4.57
C PRO A 245 -7.08 -3.74 -3.13
N ASP A 246 -6.17 -3.57 -2.18
CA ASP A 246 -6.47 -3.78 -0.75
C ASP A 246 -7.59 -2.85 -0.27
N VAL A 247 -7.59 -1.60 -0.73
CA VAL A 247 -8.55 -0.59 -0.28
C VAL A 247 -9.98 -0.82 -0.78
N ILE A 248 -10.20 -1.80 -1.68
CA ILE A 248 -11.51 -1.98 -2.33
C ILE A 248 -12.66 -2.13 -1.33
N ALA A 249 -12.45 -2.92 -0.26
CA ALA A 249 -13.46 -3.15 0.76
C ALA A 249 -13.76 -1.89 1.60
N ALA A 250 -12.82 -0.95 1.66
CA ALA A 250 -12.96 0.29 2.41
C ALA A 250 -13.69 1.40 1.64
N LEU A 251 -13.64 1.38 0.29
CA LEU A 251 -14.15 2.47 -0.55
C LEU A 251 -15.64 2.81 -0.31
N PRO A 252 -16.58 1.85 -0.28
CA PRO A 252 -17.98 2.16 -0.05
C PRO A 252 -18.23 2.73 1.35
N TRP A 253 -17.54 2.22 2.37
CA TRP A 253 -17.68 2.69 3.75
C TRP A 253 -17.10 4.09 3.97
N ALA A 254 -15.97 4.41 3.34
CA ALA A 254 -15.39 5.75 3.37
C ALA A 254 -16.33 6.77 2.73
N ARG A 255 -16.96 6.43 1.59
CA ARG A 255 -17.99 7.26 0.97
C ARG A 255 -19.19 7.45 1.87
N GLY A 256 -19.73 6.37 2.44
CA GLY A 256 -20.85 6.44 3.39
C GLY A 256 -20.52 7.28 4.62
N TYR A 257 -19.32 7.21 5.14
CA TYR A 257 -18.85 8.07 6.24
C TYR A 257 -18.85 9.55 5.87
N LYS A 258 -18.32 9.88 4.69
CA LYS A 258 -18.32 11.24 4.15
C LYS A 258 -19.74 11.76 3.98
N ASP A 259 -20.61 11.01 3.31
CA ASP A 259 -22.00 11.39 3.05
C ASP A 259 -22.77 11.64 4.36
N PHE A 260 -22.56 10.75 5.35
CA PHE A 260 -23.12 10.94 6.69
C PHE A 260 -22.68 12.27 7.33
N LEU A 261 -21.39 12.59 7.30
CA LEU A 261 -20.87 13.83 7.88
C LEU A 261 -21.38 15.08 7.13
N GLU A 262 -21.49 15.01 5.82
CA GLU A 262 -22.07 16.12 5.01
C GLU A 262 -23.53 16.34 5.37
N ASP A 263 -24.32 15.30 5.48
CA ASP A 263 -25.74 15.39 5.85
C ASP A 263 -25.94 15.83 7.29
N TRP A 264 -25.09 15.35 8.20
CA TRP A 264 -25.04 15.82 9.59
C TRP A 264 -24.73 17.33 9.65
N ALA A 265 -23.74 17.81 8.88
CA ALA A 265 -23.41 19.23 8.80
C ALA A 265 -24.57 20.07 8.23
N LYS A 266 -25.25 19.58 7.17
CA LYS A 266 -26.46 20.22 6.61
C LYS A 266 -27.59 20.27 7.63
N LEU A 267 -27.83 19.17 8.35
CA LEU A 267 -28.84 19.11 9.42
C LEU A 267 -28.54 20.14 10.53
N HIS A 268 -27.31 20.18 11.02
CA HIS A 268 -26.91 21.17 12.01
C HIS A 268 -27.08 22.62 11.54
N LYS A 269 -26.71 22.90 10.29
CA LYS A 269 -26.91 24.21 9.67
C LYS A 269 -28.39 24.54 9.57
N SER A 270 -29.24 23.61 9.17
CA SER A 270 -30.69 23.81 9.09
C SER A 270 -31.33 24.02 10.46
N LEU A 271 -30.90 23.23 11.47
CA LEU A 271 -31.37 23.41 12.85
C LEU A 271 -30.90 24.73 13.48
N ALA A 272 -29.76 25.26 13.06
CA ALA A 272 -29.30 26.58 13.50
C ALA A 272 -30.10 27.72 12.89
N THR A 273 -30.67 27.53 11.70
CA THR A 273 -31.51 28.55 11.03
C THR A 273 -32.98 28.54 11.49
N VAL A 274 -33.50 27.39 11.98
CA VAL A 274 -34.88 27.25 12.50
C VAL A 274 -34.84 27.37 14.03
N ALA A 275 -34.71 28.59 14.53
CA ALA A 275 -34.68 28.82 15.97
C ALA A 275 -36.05 28.89 16.62
N PHE A 276 -37.10 29.27 15.91
CA PHE A 276 -38.38 29.61 16.51
C PHE A 276 -39.58 29.17 15.66
N ARG A 277 -40.66 28.74 16.34
CA ARG A 277 -41.97 28.49 15.74
C ARG A 277 -42.92 29.57 16.19
N ALA A 278 -43.47 30.33 15.24
CA ALA A 278 -44.51 31.32 15.49
C ALA A 278 -45.89 30.70 15.19
N THR A 279 -46.80 30.73 16.18
CA THR A 279 -48.17 30.23 16.02
C THR A 279 -49.12 31.42 16.10
N ALA A 280 -49.95 31.63 15.06
CA ALA A 280 -50.95 32.71 14.99
C ALA A 280 -52.38 32.13 15.06
N LYS A 281 -53.31 32.82 15.75
CA LYS A 281 -54.69 32.36 15.97
C LYS A 281 -55.55 32.38 14.68
N THR A 282 -55.13 33.07 13.63
CA THR A 282 -55.90 33.18 12.38
C THR A 282 -55.00 33.01 11.17
N GLY A 283 -55.52 32.48 10.06
CA GLY A 283 -54.79 32.34 8.80
C GLY A 283 -54.24 33.65 8.25
N ARG A 284 -54.92 34.77 8.49
CA ARG A 284 -54.45 36.10 8.11
C ARG A 284 -53.29 36.58 8.95
N GLY A 285 -53.29 36.26 10.23
CA GLY A 285 -52.13 36.51 11.11
C GLY A 285 -50.93 35.65 10.77
N ALA A 286 -51.14 34.40 10.36
CA ALA A 286 -50.06 33.52 9.92
C ALA A 286 -49.39 34.03 8.62
N ALA A 287 -50.18 34.59 7.68
CA ALA A 287 -49.65 35.17 6.45
C ALA A 287 -48.81 36.43 6.76
N GLN A 288 -49.27 37.32 7.62
CA GLN A 288 -48.55 38.53 8.04
C GLN A 288 -47.26 38.20 8.79
N THR A 289 -47.27 37.16 9.63
CA THR A 289 -46.10 36.70 10.34
C THR A 289 -45.08 36.12 9.36
N ARG A 290 -45.53 35.34 8.39
CA ARG A 290 -44.66 34.77 7.34
C ARG A 290 -44.01 35.87 6.50
N GLU A 291 -44.76 36.93 6.13
CA GLU A 291 -44.25 38.03 5.33
C GLU A 291 -43.19 38.86 6.09
N ARG A 292 -43.34 39.04 7.39
CA ARG A 292 -42.35 39.70 8.27
C ARG A 292 -41.07 38.89 8.46
N PHE A 293 -41.18 37.56 8.53
CA PHE A 293 -40.01 36.66 8.61
C PHE A 293 -39.34 36.43 7.25
N ALA A 294 -40.05 36.56 6.13
CA ALA A 294 -39.46 36.48 4.80
C ALA A 294 -38.53 37.64 4.47
N ALA A 295 -38.60 38.75 5.23
CA ALA A 295 -37.76 39.92 5.05
C ALA A 295 -36.38 39.82 5.75
N VAL A 296 -36.08 38.68 6.38
CA VAL A 296 -34.75 38.44 6.99
C VAL A 296 -33.80 37.97 5.88
N PRO A 297 -32.65 38.64 5.67
CA PRO A 297 -31.70 38.25 4.64
C PRO A 297 -31.22 36.82 4.80
N ALA A 298 -31.10 36.07 3.70
CA ALA A 298 -30.63 34.69 3.66
C ALA A 298 -29.10 34.56 3.89
N ASP A 299 -28.39 35.64 4.16
CA ASP A 299 -26.94 35.73 4.32
C ASP A 299 -26.41 35.38 5.72
N GLY A 300 -27.29 34.91 6.60
CA GLY A 300 -26.88 34.48 7.96
C GLY A 300 -26.59 35.61 8.94
N SER A 301 -26.80 36.89 8.58
CA SER A 301 -26.60 38.04 9.50
C SER A 301 -27.71 38.21 10.56
N GLY A 302 -28.71 37.30 10.53
CA GLY A 302 -29.88 37.32 11.42
C GLY A 302 -29.73 36.57 12.74
N VAL A 303 -28.54 36.23 13.18
CA VAL A 303 -28.31 35.57 14.46
C VAL A 303 -28.56 36.56 15.60
N GLY A 304 -29.65 36.33 16.36
CA GLY A 304 -29.98 37.17 17.51
C GLY A 304 -31.12 38.18 17.31
N GLN A 305 -31.86 38.14 16.19
CA GLN A 305 -33.01 39.01 16.01
C GLN A 305 -34.18 38.61 16.90
N VAL A 306 -34.67 39.56 17.72
CA VAL A 306 -35.87 39.43 18.51
C VAL A 306 -37.09 39.79 17.68
N ALA A 307 -37.92 38.79 17.39
CA ALA A 307 -39.19 39.03 16.72
C ALA A 307 -40.22 39.56 17.76
N VAL A 308 -40.72 40.74 17.54
CA VAL A 308 -41.86 41.30 18.32
C VAL A 308 -43.15 40.78 17.72
N THR A 309 -43.89 39.97 18.47
CA THR A 309 -45.17 39.36 18.04
C THR A 309 -46.38 40.15 18.59
N PRO A 310 -47.49 40.28 17.82
CA PRO A 310 -48.70 40.89 18.27
C PRO A 310 -49.34 40.10 19.46
N GLU A 311 -50.15 40.79 20.27
CA GLU A 311 -50.87 40.20 21.37
C GLU A 311 -51.73 38.99 20.90
N GLY A 312 -51.52 37.84 21.53
CA GLY A 312 -52.20 36.59 21.20
C GLY A 312 -51.46 35.61 20.28
N SER A 313 -50.22 35.86 19.87
CA SER A 313 -49.34 34.88 19.22
C SER A 313 -48.31 34.33 20.23
N THR A 314 -48.15 33.04 20.24
CA THR A 314 -47.11 32.39 21.05
C THR A 314 -45.88 32.18 20.21
N PHE A 315 -44.73 32.49 20.80
CA PHE A 315 -43.41 32.26 20.20
C PHE A 315 -42.68 31.22 21.04
N GLU A 316 -42.52 30.05 20.48
CA GLU A 316 -41.86 28.94 21.18
C GLU A 316 -40.59 28.55 20.46
N ALA A 317 -39.52 28.38 21.21
CA ALA A 317 -38.35 27.71 20.70
C ALA A 317 -38.72 26.27 20.36
N VAL A 318 -38.43 25.83 19.15
CA VAL A 318 -38.61 24.43 18.77
C VAL A 318 -37.69 23.61 19.66
N SER A 319 -38.27 22.89 20.61
CA SER A 319 -37.50 21.99 21.46
C SER A 319 -36.81 20.94 20.58
N LYS A 320 -35.48 20.85 20.68
CA LYS A 320 -34.64 19.92 19.94
C LYS A 320 -34.76 18.47 20.47
N SER A 321 -35.86 18.13 21.16
CA SER A 321 -36.14 16.82 21.70
C SER A 321 -36.66 15.85 20.62
N GLY A 322 -35.70 15.35 19.82
CA GLY A 322 -36.01 14.31 18.84
C GLY A 322 -34.78 14.01 17.99
N ALA A 323 -34.13 12.92 18.26
CA ALA A 323 -32.95 12.40 17.60
C ALA A 323 -31.74 13.37 17.68
N THR A 324 -31.01 13.30 18.76
CA THR A 324 -29.61 13.74 18.78
C THR A 324 -28.83 12.78 17.87
N ILE A 325 -28.82 13.07 16.56
CA ILE A 325 -27.85 12.47 15.67
C ILE A 325 -26.53 13.12 16.06
N ASP A 326 -25.80 12.44 16.95
CA ASP A 326 -24.48 12.84 17.38
C ASP A 326 -23.47 12.49 16.30
N ALA A 327 -22.43 13.31 16.13
CA ALA A 327 -21.28 13.00 15.26
C ALA A 327 -20.68 11.62 15.62
N GLY A 328 -20.80 11.19 16.87
CA GLY A 328 -20.41 9.86 17.32
C GLY A 328 -21.16 8.71 16.63
N SER A 329 -22.32 8.93 16.05
CA SER A 329 -23.09 7.94 15.29
C SER A 329 -22.39 7.52 13.98
N SER A 330 -21.38 8.27 13.52
CA SER A 330 -20.54 7.90 12.36
C SER A 330 -19.43 6.90 12.69
N LYS A 331 -19.09 6.69 13.98
CA LYS A 331 -18.02 5.79 14.41
C LYS A 331 -18.10 4.36 13.85
N PRO A 332 -19.29 3.72 13.73
CA PRO A 332 -19.40 2.40 13.11
C PRO A 332 -18.93 2.38 11.65
N LEU A 333 -19.22 3.42 10.86
CA LEU A 333 -18.77 3.53 9.47
C LEU A 333 -17.25 3.64 9.39
N ALA A 334 -16.64 4.48 10.23
CA ALA A 334 -15.19 4.57 10.34
C ALA A 334 -14.57 3.24 10.82
N GLY A 335 -15.26 2.51 11.70
CA GLY A 335 -14.87 1.17 12.13
C GLY A 335 -14.83 0.16 10.99
N MET A 336 -15.78 0.23 10.05
CA MET A 336 -15.77 -0.62 8.85
C MET A 336 -14.62 -0.28 7.90
N VAL A 337 -14.28 1.01 7.75
CA VAL A 337 -13.08 1.41 6.99
C VAL A 337 -11.81 0.89 7.66
N ALA A 338 -11.72 1.00 8.99
CA ALA A 338 -10.60 0.52 9.78
C ALA A 338 -10.41 -1.01 9.65
N ALA A 339 -11.52 -1.76 9.77
CA ALA A 339 -11.52 -3.21 9.59
C ALA A 339 -11.13 -3.65 8.17
N ALA A 340 -11.56 -2.90 7.15
CA ALA A 340 -11.23 -3.19 5.76
C ALA A 340 -9.75 -2.92 5.41
N LEU A 341 -9.08 -2.08 6.21
CA LEU A 341 -7.66 -1.74 6.03
C LEU A 341 -6.74 -2.43 7.07
N ASP A 342 -7.28 -3.28 7.93
CA ASP A 342 -6.56 -3.93 9.04
C ASP A 342 -5.85 -2.93 9.96
N VAL A 343 -6.42 -1.74 10.14
CA VAL A 343 -5.87 -0.65 10.95
C VAL A 343 -6.78 -0.41 12.15
N PRO A 344 -6.25 -0.25 13.38
CA PRO A 344 -7.06 0.13 14.52
C PRO A 344 -7.84 1.43 14.29
N VAL A 345 -9.13 1.45 14.63
CA VAL A 345 -9.97 2.64 14.44
C VAL A 345 -9.46 3.86 15.21
N THR A 346 -8.80 3.65 16.34
CA THR A 346 -8.15 4.69 17.15
C THR A 346 -7.00 5.35 16.40
N MET A 347 -6.19 4.56 15.69
CA MET A 347 -5.13 5.08 14.82
C MET A 347 -5.72 5.78 13.60
N LEU A 348 -6.77 5.21 13.00
CA LEU A 348 -7.40 5.78 11.81
C LEU A 348 -8.02 7.16 12.08
N LEU A 349 -8.74 7.32 13.19
CA LEU A 349 -9.39 8.57 13.57
C LEU A 349 -8.46 9.51 14.37
N ALA A 350 -7.27 9.07 14.77
CA ALA A 350 -6.40 9.76 15.72
C ALA A 350 -7.13 10.10 17.04
N ASP A 351 -8.12 9.29 17.43
CA ASP A 351 -8.88 9.46 18.67
C ASP A 351 -8.35 8.43 19.69
N PRO A 352 -7.72 8.88 20.78
CA PRO A 352 -7.15 7.96 21.78
C PRO A 352 -8.21 7.12 22.50
N GLY A 353 -9.49 7.39 22.23
CA GLY A 353 -10.59 6.67 22.87
C GLY A 353 -10.70 6.95 24.36
N SER A 354 -11.72 6.37 24.99
CA SER A 354 -11.92 6.45 26.45
C SER A 354 -11.13 5.39 27.24
N THR A 355 -10.40 4.50 26.57
CA THR A 355 -9.67 3.37 27.17
C THR A 355 -8.21 3.71 27.36
N GLY A 356 -7.89 4.32 28.49
CA GLY A 356 -6.53 4.68 28.88
C GLY A 356 -5.63 3.54 29.37
N ALA A 357 -5.92 2.27 29.02
CA ALA A 357 -5.11 1.14 29.41
C ALA A 357 -4.10 0.80 28.31
N ARG A 358 -2.80 0.91 28.62
CA ARG A 358 -1.67 0.51 27.73
C ARG A 358 -1.83 -0.91 27.16
N ALA A 359 -2.33 -1.83 27.98
CA ALA A 359 -2.61 -3.21 27.57
C ALA A 359 -3.67 -3.32 26.47
N VAL A 360 -4.64 -2.40 26.40
CA VAL A 360 -5.66 -2.36 25.33
C VAL A 360 -5.04 -1.81 24.05
N ALA A 361 -4.17 -0.82 24.13
CA ALA A 361 -3.47 -0.29 22.97
C ALA A 361 -2.58 -1.39 22.30
N GLU A 362 -1.82 -2.13 23.09
CA GLU A 362 -0.97 -3.23 22.61
C GLU A 362 -1.78 -4.35 21.91
N THR A 363 -2.98 -4.65 22.40
CA THR A 363 -3.85 -5.65 21.74
C THR A 363 -4.51 -5.12 20.47
N LEU A 364 -4.73 -3.81 20.36
CA LEU A 364 -5.33 -3.19 19.17
C LEU A 364 -4.35 -3.10 18.00
N ASP A 365 -3.05 -3.02 18.26
CA ASP A 365 -2.02 -2.91 17.22
C ASP A 365 -1.68 -4.27 16.60
N ARG A 366 -1.97 -5.36 17.30
CA ARG A 366 -1.61 -6.73 16.89
C ARG A 366 -2.12 -7.15 15.50
N PRO A 367 -3.38 -6.85 15.07
CA PRO A 367 -3.83 -7.18 13.72
C PRO A 367 -3.01 -6.50 12.62
N LEU A 368 -2.67 -5.21 12.81
CA LEU A 368 -1.84 -4.47 11.88
C LEU A 368 -0.43 -5.04 11.79
N GLU A 369 0.16 -5.42 12.92
CA GLU A 369 1.49 -6.06 12.96
C GLU A 369 1.49 -7.39 12.21
N LEU A 370 0.50 -8.26 12.45
CA LEU A 370 0.39 -9.56 11.77
C LEU A 370 0.23 -9.40 10.26
N GLU A 371 -0.63 -8.47 9.84
CA GLU A 371 -0.81 -8.19 8.42
C GLU A 371 0.49 -7.65 7.79
N ARG A 372 1.22 -6.79 8.52
CA ARG A 372 2.51 -6.29 8.04
C ARG A 372 3.59 -7.37 7.97
N LEU A 373 3.62 -8.30 8.88
CA LEU A 373 4.53 -9.46 8.80
C LEU A 373 4.26 -10.30 7.55
N LEU A 374 3.00 -10.62 7.26
CA LEU A 374 2.62 -11.31 6.02
C LEU A 374 3.02 -10.50 4.77
N ARG A 375 2.86 -9.20 4.80
CA ARG A 375 3.24 -8.32 3.68
C ARG A 375 4.76 -8.27 3.46
N ARG A 376 5.54 -8.29 4.54
CA ARG A 376 7.00 -8.38 4.50
C ARG A 376 7.47 -9.68 3.86
N GLU A 377 6.81 -10.80 4.13
CA GLU A 377 7.13 -12.08 3.48
C GLU A 377 6.87 -11.99 1.96
N VAL A 378 5.74 -11.42 1.53
CA VAL A 378 5.46 -11.21 0.11
C VAL A 378 6.51 -10.31 -0.56
N ASP A 379 6.99 -9.30 0.15
CA ASP A 379 8.04 -8.41 -0.36
C ASP A 379 9.41 -9.10 -0.37
N SER A 380 9.70 -9.91 0.65
CA SER A 380 10.89 -10.74 0.72
C SER A 380 10.96 -11.74 -0.44
N ASP A 381 9.85 -12.35 -0.81
CA ASP A 381 9.78 -13.23 -1.98
C ASP A 381 10.05 -12.50 -3.29
N LEU A 382 9.53 -11.28 -3.43
CA LEU A 382 9.86 -10.42 -4.57
C LEU A 382 11.36 -10.12 -4.61
N ILE A 383 11.94 -9.70 -3.49
CA ILE A 383 13.36 -9.35 -3.37
C ILE A 383 14.23 -10.57 -3.65
N ARG A 384 13.95 -11.73 -3.05
CA ARG A 384 14.66 -13.00 -3.32
C ARG A 384 14.62 -13.38 -4.80
N SER A 385 13.45 -13.24 -5.44
CA SER A 385 13.29 -13.51 -6.87
C SER A 385 14.14 -12.58 -7.74
N VAL A 386 14.17 -11.28 -7.41
CA VAL A 386 14.99 -10.27 -8.11
C VAL A 386 16.48 -10.55 -7.90
N LEU A 387 16.93 -10.75 -6.68
CA LEU A 387 18.33 -11.00 -6.35
C LEU A 387 18.81 -12.37 -6.89
N GLY A 388 17.97 -13.39 -6.85
CA GLY A 388 18.25 -14.66 -7.52
C GLY A 388 18.45 -14.50 -9.04
N HIS A 389 17.71 -13.58 -9.67
CA HIS A 389 17.97 -13.22 -11.06
C HIS A 389 19.29 -12.47 -11.22
N VAL A 390 19.62 -11.53 -10.33
CA VAL A 390 20.89 -10.77 -10.35
C VAL A 390 22.10 -11.72 -10.26
N ILE A 391 22.10 -12.63 -9.28
CA ILE A 391 23.18 -13.63 -9.12
C ILE A 391 23.30 -14.50 -10.36
N ARG A 392 22.16 -14.97 -10.90
CA ARG A 392 22.12 -15.79 -12.12
C ARG A 392 22.71 -15.09 -13.34
N GLU A 393 22.39 -13.82 -13.52
CA GLU A 393 22.93 -13.03 -14.63
C GLU A 393 24.40 -12.65 -14.44
N ALA A 394 24.84 -12.48 -13.17
CA ALA A 394 26.25 -12.30 -12.84
C ALA A 394 27.11 -13.53 -13.16
N VAL A 395 26.53 -14.76 -13.08
CA VAL A 395 27.17 -16.01 -13.52
C VAL A 395 27.11 -16.17 -15.05
N ARG A 396 25.97 -15.81 -15.68
CA ARG A 396 25.71 -16.03 -17.11
C ARG A 396 26.50 -15.12 -18.02
N ALA A 397 26.71 -13.87 -17.63
CA ALA A 397 27.32 -12.85 -18.48
C ALA A 397 28.82 -13.13 -18.71
N PRO A 398 29.33 -12.93 -19.92
CA PRO A 398 30.77 -13.11 -20.21
C PRO A 398 31.69 -12.23 -19.37
N GLY A 399 31.22 -11.06 -18.97
CA GLY A 399 31.92 -10.13 -18.07
C GLY A 399 31.31 -10.08 -16.68
N GLY A 400 30.58 -11.13 -16.28
CA GLY A 400 29.97 -11.21 -14.96
C GLY A 400 30.98 -11.41 -13.85
N ALA A 401 30.62 -10.97 -12.65
CA ALA A 401 31.51 -11.00 -11.49
C ALA A 401 31.61 -12.40 -10.85
N LEU A 402 30.65 -13.28 -11.10
CA LEU A 402 30.60 -14.62 -10.50
C LEU A 402 30.95 -15.70 -11.52
N LYS A 403 31.55 -16.79 -11.04
CA LYS A 403 31.86 -17.97 -11.83
C LYS A 403 31.02 -19.15 -11.35
N GLY A 404 30.46 -19.90 -12.27
CA GLY A 404 29.63 -21.05 -11.93
C GLY A 404 28.98 -21.64 -13.17
N THR A 405 28.10 -22.58 -12.96
CA THR A 405 27.27 -23.19 -13.98
C THR A 405 25.80 -23.02 -13.65
N ILE A 406 24.99 -22.82 -14.69
CA ILE A 406 23.54 -22.76 -14.53
C ILE A 406 23.00 -24.09 -15.00
N LEU A 407 22.53 -24.89 -14.06
CA LEU A 407 21.93 -26.18 -14.28
C LEU A 407 20.42 -26.04 -14.39
N ARG A 408 19.77 -26.91 -15.13
CA ARG A 408 18.31 -27.01 -15.15
C ARG A 408 17.88 -28.21 -14.33
N ASP A 409 17.07 -27.97 -13.32
CA ASP A 409 16.46 -29.04 -12.53
C ASP A 409 15.51 -29.84 -13.43
N PRO A 410 15.72 -31.17 -13.57
CA PRO A 410 14.89 -32.00 -14.42
C PRO A 410 13.43 -32.08 -13.97
N GLY A 411 13.15 -31.92 -12.68
CA GLY A 411 11.81 -32.04 -12.11
C GLY A 411 10.99 -30.75 -12.27
N THR A 412 11.59 -29.62 -11.89
CA THR A 412 10.90 -28.33 -11.88
C THR A 412 11.14 -27.48 -13.12
N GLN A 413 12.07 -27.89 -13.99
CA GLN A 413 12.52 -27.12 -15.15
C GLN A 413 13.07 -25.71 -14.82
N ARG A 414 13.33 -25.44 -13.53
CA ARG A 414 13.91 -24.18 -13.07
C ARG A 414 15.42 -24.18 -13.23
N GLU A 415 15.98 -23.01 -13.46
CA GLU A 415 17.43 -22.81 -13.48
C GLU A 415 17.94 -22.75 -12.05
N VAL A 416 18.87 -23.64 -11.71
CA VAL A 416 19.58 -23.67 -10.43
C VAL A 416 21.02 -23.21 -10.66
N ILE A 417 21.51 -22.35 -9.81
CA ILE A 417 22.87 -21.82 -9.88
C ILE A 417 23.75 -22.76 -9.06
N ASP A 418 24.81 -23.23 -9.70
CA ASP A 418 25.90 -23.97 -9.07
C ASP A 418 27.16 -23.12 -9.17
N LEU A 419 27.52 -22.46 -8.04
CA LEU A 419 28.69 -21.63 -7.97
C LEU A 419 29.96 -22.48 -7.85
N ALA A 420 31.03 -22.05 -8.51
CA ALA A 420 32.30 -22.76 -8.43
C ALA A 420 32.82 -22.70 -7.00
N GLY A 421 33.11 -23.89 -6.39
CA GLY A 421 33.77 -23.97 -5.09
C GLY A 421 32.85 -24.06 -3.88
N ASP A 422 31.75 -24.82 -3.96
CA ASP A 422 30.82 -25.06 -2.83
C ASP A 422 30.25 -23.80 -2.16
N GLN A 423 30.05 -22.73 -2.91
CA GLN A 423 29.56 -21.49 -2.38
C GLN A 423 28.06 -21.49 -2.12
N GLN A 424 27.68 -21.01 -0.96
CA GLN A 424 26.29 -20.70 -0.66
C GLN A 424 25.93 -19.34 -1.25
N HIS A 425 24.68 -19.22 -1.71
CA HIS A 425 24.11 -17.97 -2.25
C HIS A 425 22.81 -17.62 -1.52
N ASP A 426 22.74 -17.97 -0.23
CA ASP A 426 21.60 -17.67 0.62
C ASP A 426 21.49 -16.17 0.86
N ILE A 427 20.28 -15.65 0.68
CA ILE A 427 19.98 -14.24 0.81
C ILE A 427 19.22 -14.04 2.11
N SER A 428 19.80 -13.27 3.02
CA SER A 428 19.14 -12.77 4.23
C SER A 428 18.51 -11.41 3.96
N ILE A 429 17.27 -11.27 4.38
CA ILE A 429 16.49 -10.02 4.26
C ILE A 429 16.03 -9.62 5.64
N ASP A 430 16.60 -8.55 6.17
CA ASP A 430 16.36 -8.08 7.52
C ASP A 430 15.42 -6.86 7.51
N TRP A 431 14.27 -7.01 8.15
CA TRP A 431 13.28 -5.96 8.29
C TRP A 431 13.44 -5.25 9.64
N PRO A 432 13.22 -3.92 9.70
CA PRO A 432 13.23 -3.21 10.96
C PRO A 432 12.18 -3.79 11.91
N SER A 433 12.50 -3.89 13.20
CA SER A 433 11.55 -4.38 14.21
C SER A 433 10.30 -3.50 14.26
N LEU A 434 9.13 -4.13 14.32
CA LEU A 434 7.85 -3.46 14.56
C LEU A 434 7.64 -3.16 16.04
N ASP A 435 8.21 -4.00 16.90
CA ASP A 435 8.13 -3.82 18.34
C ASP A 435 9.07 -2.70 18.78
N LYS A 436 8.56 -1.77 19.54
CA LYS A 436 9.40 -0.88 20.37
C LYS A 436 9.96 -1.72 21.52
N VAL A 437 11.01 -2.47 21.23
CA VAL A 437 11.68 -3.20 22.28
C VAL A 437 12.25 -2.17 23.25
N ASP A 438 11.79 -2.19 24.50
CA ASP A 438 12.34 -1.33 25.53
C ASP A 438 13.82 -1.73 25.71
N VAL A 439 14.73 -0.79 25.48
CA VAL A 439 16.17 -0.98 25.61
C VAL A 439 16.50 -1.65 26.96
N LYS A 440 15.75 -1.32 28.01
CA LYS A 440 15.91 -1.95 29.31
C LYS A 440 15.61 -3.45 29.28
N THR A 441 14.52 -3.87 28.63
CA THR A 441 14.14 -5.30 28.51
C THR A 441 15.17 -6.07 27.68
N VAL A 442 15.73 -5.45 26.64
CA VAL A 442 16.83 -6.05 25.86
C VAL A 442 18.05 -6.25 26.72
N MET A 443 18.46 -5.20 27.46
CA MET A 443 19.62 -5.29 28.34
C MET A 443 19.46 -6.35 29.43
N GLU A 444 18.28 -6.44 30.07
CA GLU A 444 17.97 -7.47 31.05
C GLU A 444 18.04 -8.89 30.43
N SER A 445 17.55 -9.05 29.20
CA SER A 445 17.61 -10.33 28.47
C SER A 445 19.04 -10.71 28.09
N LEU A 446 19.86 -9.74 27.68
CA LEU A 446 21.27 -9.94 27.34
C LEU A 446 22.10 -10.26 28.57
N GLU A 447 21.83 -9.63 29.72
CA GLU A 447 22.46 -9.95 31.01
C GLU A 447 22.17 -11.41 31.44
N ILE A 448 20.94 -11.88 31.23
CA ILE A 448 20.57 -13.27 31.48
C ILE A 448 21.30 -14.20 30.50
N ALA A 449 21.38 -13.86 29.23
CA ALA A 449 22.05 -14.68 28.21
C ALA A 449 23.57 -14.76 28.46
N GLU A 450 24.20 -13.66 28.86
CA GLU A 450 25.60 -13.63 29.30
C GLU A 450 25.82 -14.54 30.53
N GLY A 451 24.92 -14.46 31.52
CA GLY A 451 25.00 -15.32 32.73
C GLY A 451 24.81 -16.80 32.48
N LEU A 452 24.23 -17.20 31.34
CA LEU A 452 24.06 -18.58 30.90
C LEU A 452 25.20 -19.08 30.03
N ASP A 453 26.15 -18.24 29.64
CA ASP A 453 27.30 -18.55 28.76
C ASP A 453 26.89 -19.19 27.41
N VAL A 454 25.72 -18.79 26.90
CA VAL A 454 25.11 -19.36 25.66
C VAL A 454 25.49 -18.56 24.43
N VAL A 455 25.84 -17.26 24.60
CA VAL A 455 26.09 -16.32 23.51
C VAL A 455 27.51 -15.78 23.61
N ASP A 456 28.20 -15.76 22.47
CA ASP A 456 29.55 -15.21 22.38
C ASP A 456 29.60 -13.73 22.81
N PRO A 457 30.63 -13.28 23.56
CA PRO A 457 30.76 -11.89 24.02
C PRO A 457 30.76 -10.85 22.92
N LEU A 458 31.30 -11.12 21.73
CA LEU A 458 31.23 -10.22 20.58
C LEU A 458 29.80 -10.03 20.08
N THR A 459 29.02 -11.12 20.06
CA THR A 459 27.61 -11.07 19.69
C THR A 459 26.79 -10.26 20.70
N ILE A 460 27.07 -10.44 22.00
CA ILE A 460 26.44 -9.63 23.06
C ILE A 460 26.81 -8.16 22.89
N ALA A 461 28.08 -7.82 22.68
CA ALA A 461 28.53 -6.46 22.46
C ALA A 461 27.84 -5.84 21.22
N ARG A 462 27.70 -6.59 20.14
CA ARG A 462 26.98 -6.18 18.94
C ARG A 462 25.51 -5.86 19.22
N LEU A 463 24.81 -6.75 19.90
CA LEU A 463 23.40 -6.55 20.24
C LEU A 463 23.18 -5.37 21.17
N VAL A 464 24.08 -5.15 22.13
CA VAL A 464 24.08 -3.97 23.03
C VAL A 464 24.23 -2.69 22.20
N MET A 465 25.23 -2.63 21.30
CA MET A 465 25.48 -1.44 20.46
C MET A 465 24.29 -1.13 19.55
N VAL A 466 23.70 -2.15 18.93
CA VAL A 466 22.47 -2.00 18.13
C VAL A 466 21.33 -1.47 19.00
N ALA A 467 21.13 -2.02 20.21
CA ALA A 467 20.05 -1.63 21.09
C ALA A 467 20.16 -0.18 21.61
N ILE A 468 21.38 0.33 21.79
CA ILE A 468 21.62 1.74 22.18
C ILE A 468 21.72 2.69 20.99
N GLY A 469 21.66 2.18 19.74
CA GLY A 469 21.61 2.98 18.51
C GLY A 469 22.97 3.50 18.02
N VAL A 470 24.05 2.75 18.22
CA VAL A 470 25.37 3.08 17.63
C VAL A 470 25.28 2.98 16.10
N SER A 471 25.76 4.00 15.40
CA SER A 471 25.59 4.14 13.95
C SER A 471 26.50 3.21 13.13
N ASP A 472 27.69 2.89 13.64
CA ASP A 472 28.66 2.02 12.98
C ASP A 472 29.15 0.95 13.96
N VAL A 473 28.31 -0.07 14.08
CA VAL A 473 28.54 -1.17 15.04
C VAL A 473 29.77 -2.01 14.64
N ASP A 474 30.00 -2.18 13.34
CA ASP A 474 31.10 -3.01 12.85
C ASP A 474 32.46 -2.34 13.08
N ALA A 475 32.56 -1.05 12.85
CA ALA A 475 33.79 -0.29 13.16
C ALA A 475 34.07 -0.25 14.66
N GLU A 476 33.04 -0.10 15.50
CA GLU A 476 33.24 -0.14 16.95
C GLU A 476 33.60 -1.56 17.46
N LEU A 477 33.05 -2.60 16.87
CA LEU A 477 33.40 -3.98 17.21
C LEU A 477 34.85 -4.34 16.83
N GLU A 478 35.35 -3.83 15.71
CA GLU A 478 36.76 -4.02 15.33
C GLU A 478 37.72 -3.42 16.36
N LEU A 479 37.35 -2.32 17.03
CA LEU A 479 38.13 -1.74 18.12
C LEU A 479 38.14 -2.58 19.40
N LEU A 480 37.21 -3.52 19.52
CA LEU A 480 37.08 -4.43 20.67
C LEU A 480 37.67 -5.83 20.41
N LYS A 481 38.35 -6.03 19.29
CA LYS A 481 39.07 -7.25 18.94
C LYS A 481 40.57 -7.04 19.15
N ASP A 482 41.27 -8.10 19.57
CA ASP A 482 42.75 -8.17 19.52
C ASP A 482 43.23 -8.65 18.14
N GLU A 483 44.56 -8.81 18.00
CA GLU A 483 45.20 -9.29 16.75
C GLU A 483 44.78 -10.73 16.37
N ASP A 484 44.27 -11.51 17.33
CA ASP A 484 43.74 -12.86 17.14
C ASP A 484 42.22 -12.90 16.93
N GLY A 485 41.56 -11.74 16.87
CA GLY A 485 40.10 -11.60 16.67
C GLY A 485 39.25 -11.87 17.92
N VAL A 486 39.88 -12.02 19.10
CA VAL A 486 39.20 -12.28 20.38
C VAL A 486 38.69 -11.00 21.01
N PHE A 487 37.51 -11.05 21.61
CA PHE A 487 36.89 -9.91 22.28
C PHE A 487 37.72 -9.42 23.47
N VAL A 488 38.05 -8.13 23.48
CA VAL A 488 38.77 -7.47 24.58
C VAL A 488 37.88 -6.40 25.18
N PRO A 489 37.41 -6.59 26.43
CA PRO A 489 36.52 -5.60 27.05
C PRO A 489 37.21 -4.23 27.22
N PRO A 490 36.48 -3.12 27.06
CA PRO A 490 37.06 -1.77 27.17
C PRO A 490 37.78 -1.48 28.48
N SER A 491 37.34 -2.13 29.55
CA SER A 491 37.99 -2.04 30.88
C SER A 491 39.41 -2.58 30.88
N SER A 492 39.71 -3.65 30.13
CA SER A 492 41.06 -4.22 30.05
C SER A 492 41.98 -3.35 29.15
N VAL A 493 41.45 -2.72 28.13
CA VAL A 493 42.20 -1.75 27.28
C VAL A 493 42.62 -0.53 28.10
N ILE A 494 41.72 0.00 28.94
CA ILE A 494 42.03 1.11 29.84
C ILE A 494 43.04 0.71 30.91
N ALA A 495 42.90 -0.50 31.51
CA ALA A 495 43.82 -1.02 32.47
C ALA A 495 45.23 -1.23 31.89
N GLY A 496 45.34 -1.72 30.65
CA GLY A 496 46.59 -1.87 29.92
C GLY A 496 47.30 -0.53 29.66
N ARG A 497 46.55 0.52 29.33
CA ARG A 497 47.08 1.89 29.14
C ARG A 497 47.57 2.50 30.47
N VAL A 498 46.92 2.21 31.58
CA VAL A 498 47.32 2.69 32.91
C VAL A 498 48.58 1.94 33.42
N GLN A 499 48.78 0.68 33.04
CA GLN A 499 49.95 -0.09 33.43
C GLN A 499 51.19 0.17 32.59
N ASN A 500 51.07 0.83 31.42
CA ASN A 500 52.20 1.19 30.56
C ASN A 500 52.24 2.69 30.26
N PRO A 501 52.65 3.54 31.24
CA PRO A 501 52.67 5.02 31.08
C PRO A 501 53.78 5.52 30.14
N GLY A 502 54.46 4.63 29.43
CA GLY A 502 55.60 4.96 28.55
C GLY A 502 55.29 5.17 27.06
N TYR A 503 54.01 5.17 26.64
CA TYR A 503 53.63 5.41 25.23
C TYR A 503 53.00 6.79 25.04
N ASP A 504 53.61 7.84 25.62
CA ASP A 504 53.30 9.19 25.28
C ASP A 504 54.29 9.68 24.21
N GLY A 505 53.76 9.70 23.02
CA GLY A 505 54.03 10.57 21.87
C GLY A 505 55.25 11.45 21.87
N ALA A 506 56.40 10.90 21.49
CA ALA A 506 57.46 11.68 20.88
C ALA A 506 57.07 11.99 19.42
N GLY A 507 56.77 13.24 19.14
CA GLY A 507 56.60 13.71 17.75
C GLY A 507 55.78 14.98 17.61
N ARG A 508 56.05 15.98 18.44
CA ARG A 508 55.85 17.39 18.02
C ARG A 508 57.21 18.02 17.91
N ASP A 509 57.82 17.91 16.75
CA ASP A 509 58.89 18.83 16.36
C ASP A 509 58.21 20.07 15.75
N GLN A 510 58.60 21.16 16.36
CA GLN A 510 58.47 22.52 15.86
C GLN A 510 59.34 22.65 14.59
N ASP A 511 58.73 23.13 13.49
CA ASP A 511 59.27 24.28 12.74
C ASP A 511 58.17 24.76 11.75
#